data_7264069d207476d1ca8107ae8078f65b
#
_entry.id   7264069d207476d1ca8107ae8078f65b
#
_cell.length_a   1.000
_cell.length_b   1.000
_cell.length_c   1.000
_cell.angle_alpha   90.00
_cell.angle_beta   90.00
_cell.angle_gamma   90.00
#
_symmetry.space_group_name_H-M   'P 1'
#
loop_
_entity.id
_entity.type
_entity.pdbx_description
1 polymer ?
#
loop_
_entity_poly.entity_id
_entity_poly.type
_entity_poly.pdbx_seq_one_letter_code
_entity_poly.pdbx_strand_id
1 'polypeptide(L)'
;QDYRPLHLEDFVGIGDSSNRLKNATVNGQAATWNIMGNVKNARYDYLVLDSYETTDSDPSQRHLYLFTLHQGQPQVLYSKAHLADSDKLDFKETENQELSQGFAKYLNPDNRESGQASDEGTIAGPSDIRRDHIAQVMEAYAKAQGQTYQAATPATALSYYDLAVPDQVLNQAQVDGQAASFQFYGMQLGKSDLSYEVTAIYVRQDGKQVIAFVKRHNHAYILEATAQPDQEGQVSFQTTQNPELMSAFD
;
A
#
# COMPACT_ATOMS: atom_id res chain seq x y z
N GLN A 1 8.56 -2.38 -24.13
CA GLN A 1 9.68 -2.36 -23.20
C GLN A 1 9.30 -3.26 -22.03
N ASP A 2 10.12 -4.26 -21.71
CA ASP A 2 9.84 -5.21 -20.63
C ASP A 2 10.35 -4.63 -19.31
N TYR A 3 9.66 -4.95 -18.22
CA TYR A 3 9.98 -4.50 -16.87
C TYR A 3 10.20 -5.70 -15.95
N ARG A 4 11.17 -5.60 -15.07
CA ARG A 4 11.43 -6.55 -13.99
C ARG A 4 11.05 -5.88 -12.67
N PRO A 5 10.19 -6.50 -11.86
CA PRO A 5 9.96 -6.02 -10.50
C PRO A 5 11.24 -6.16 -9.67
N LEU A 6 11.48 -5.21 -8.81
CA LEU A 6 12.55 -5.25 -7.83
C LEU A 6 11.97 -5.64 -6.47
N HIS A 7 12.74 -6.39 -5.70
CA HIS A 7 12.37 -6.83 -4.37
C HIS A 7 13.19 -6.06 -3.32
N LEU A 8 12.78 -6.16 -2.06
CA LEU A 8 13.48 -5.52 -0.96
C LEU A 8 14.97 -5.86 -0.94
N GLU A 9 15.30 -7.13 -1.20
CA GLU A 9 16.68 -7.62 -1.21
C GLU A 9 17.54 -6.94 -2.28
N ASP A 10 16.92 -6.43 -3.34
CA ASP A 10 17.62 -5.67 -4.38
C ASP A 10 18.10 -4.30 -3.85
N PHE A 11 17.42 -3.73 -2.85
CA PHE A 11 17.80 -2.45 -2.23
C PHE A 11 18.69 -2.61 -1.02
N VAL A 12 18.59 -3.73 -0.31
CA VAL A 12 19.41 -4.05 0.87
C VAL A 12 20.37 -5.17 0.49
N GLY A 13 21.64 -4.87 0.41
CA GLY A 13 22.65 -5.89 0.12
C GLY A 13 22.65 -7.01 1.17
N ILE A 14 22.89 -8.25 0.74
CA ILE A 14 22.99 -9.40 1.64
C ILE A 14 24.14 -9.15 2.62
N GLY A 15 23.81 -9.06 3.92
CA GLY A 15 24.80 -8.85 5.00
C GLY A 15 25.19 -7.40 5.25
N ASP A 16 24.63 -6.45 4.54
CA ASP A 16 24.84 -5.02 4.76
C ASP A 16 23.51 -4.35 5.14
N SER A 17 23.52 -3.59 6.23
CA SER A 17 22.36 -2.78 6.64
C SER A 17 22.23 -1.48 5.80
N SER A 18 23.03 -1.28 4.77
CA SER A 18 23.01 -0.10 3.93
C SER A 18 21.88 -0.17 2.91
N ASN A 19 20.94 0.73 3.05
CA ASN A 19 19.92 1.02 2.04
C ASN A 19 20.62 1.63 0.80
N ARG A 20 20.49 1.01 -0.37
CA ARG A 20 21.09 1.49 -1.63
C ARG A 20 20.54 2.84 -2.08
N LEU A 21 19.39 3.27 -1.56
CA LEU A 21 18.84 4.61 -1.76
C LEU A 21 19.38 5.65 -0.76
N LYS A 22 20.22 5.26 0.20
CA LYS A 22 20.70 6.16 1.27
C LYS A 22 21.31 7.46 0.75
N ASN A 23 22.02 7.40 -0.37
CA ASN A 23 22.66 8.55 -1.00
C ASN A 23 21.93 9.03 -2.26
N ALA A 24 20.77 8.46 -2.56
CA ALA A 24 19.99 8.85 -3.73
C ALA A 24 19.42 10.25 -3.56
N THR A 25 19.40 10.99 -4.66
CA THR A 25 18.84 12.34 -4.72
C THR A 25 17.58 12.36 -5.55
N VAL A 26 16.78 13.41 -5.37
CA VAL A 26 15.65 13.74 -6.24
C VAL A 26 15.89 15.15 -6.80
N ASN A 27 16.01 15.26 -8.13
CA ASN A 27 16.37 16.50 -8.81
C ASN A 27 17.69 17.11 -8.26
N GLY A 28 18.67 16.27 -7.95
CA GLY A 28 19.97 16.66 -7.38
C GLY A 28 19.93 17.07 -5.91
N GLN A 29 18.77 16.97 -5.23
CA GLN A 29 18.64 17.26 -3.80
C GLN A 29 18.63 15.97 -2.99
N ALA A 30 19.36 15.95 -1.88
CA ALA A 30 19.36 14.82 -0.96
C ALA A 30 17.93 14.53 -0.46
N ALA A 31 17.57 13.26 -0.47
CA ALA A 31 16.27 12.79 -0.03
C ALA A 31 16.42 11.64 0.96
N THR A 32 15.48 11.50 1.87
CA THR A 32 15.39 10.40 2.81
C THR A 32 14.32 9.41 2.34
N TRP A 33 14.61 8.13 2.44
CA TRP A 33 13.82 7.06 1.85
C TRP A 33 13.37 6.04 2.90
N ASN A 34 12.13 5.65 2.82
CA ASN A 34 11.62 4.48 3.52
C ASN A 34 11.15 3.45 2.48
N ILE A 35 11.76 2.26 2.52
CA ILE A 35 11.48 1.17 1.58
C ILE A 35 10.61 0.18 2.30
N MET A 36 9.59 0.18 2.76
CA MET A 36 8.74 -0.84 3.41
C MET A 36 8.02 -0.40 4.68
N GLY A 37 7.89 0.91 4.90
CA GLY A 37 7.04 1.40 5.99
C GLY A 37 7.49 0.97 7.40
N ASN A 38 8.73 0.51 7.57
CA ASN A 38 9.12 -0.25 8.76
C ASN A 38 9.79 0.58 9.85
N VAL A 39 9.73 1.90 9.80
CA VAL A 39 10.33 2.72 10.85
C VAL A 39 9.26 3.56 11.53
N LYS A 40 8.83 3.12 12.72
CA LYS A 40 8.03 3.96 13.60
C LYS A 40 8.74 5.28 13.83
N ASN A 41 8.08 6.40 13.46
CA ASN A 41 8.53 7.77 13.70
C ASN A 41 9.77 8.26 12.95
N ALA A 42 10.27 7.56 11.94
CA ALA A 42 11.30 8.13 11.08
C ALA A 42 10.64 9.13 10.12
N ARG A 43 11.14 10.36 10.12
CA ARG A 43 10.83 11.32 9.07
C ARG A 43 11.55 10.89 7.81
N TYR A 44 10.83 10.71 6.74
CA TYR A 44 11.35 10.44 5.40
C TYR A 44 10.62 11.31 4.39
N ASP A 45 11.30 11.64 3.30
CA ASP A 45 10.70 12.43 2.22
C ASP A 45 9.86 11.54 1.31
N TYR A 46 10.32 10.31 1.06
CA TYR A 46 9.68 9.36 0.14
C TYR A 46 9.46 8.00 0.78
N LEU A 47 8.24 7.48 0.66
CA LEU A 47 7.90 6.09 0.93
C LEU A 47 7.87 5.33 -0.40
N VAL A 48 8.76 4.38 -0.59
CA VAL A 48 8.79 3.51 -1.78
C VAL A 48 7.79 2.38 -1.56
N LEU A 49 6.75 2.33 -2.38
CA LEU A 49 5.70 1.29 -2.34
C LEU A 49 6.00 0.14 -3.31
N ASP A 50 6.59 0.47 -4.47
CA ASP A 50 6.94 -0.51 -5.48
C ASP A 50 8.10 0.01 -6.34
N SER A 51 8.77 -0.88 -7.05
CA SER A 51 9.92 -0.54 -7.87
C SER A 51 10.12 -1.53 -9.00
N TYR A 52 10.57 -1.00 -10.15
CA TYR A 52 10.81 -1.76 -11.37
C TYR A 52 12.07 -1.28 -12.07
N GLU A 53 12.75 -2.22 -12.71
CA GLU A 53 13.87 -1.94 -13.61
C GLU A 53 13.49 -2.40 -15.01
N THR A 54 13.79 -1.58 -16.03
CA THR A 54 13.60 -2.01 -17.41
C THR A 54 14.60 -3.09 -17.77
N THR A 55 14.19 -4.08 -18.57
CA THR A 55 15.01 -5.26 -18.92
C THR A 55 15.68 -5.12 -20.28
N ASP A 56 16.02 -3.92 -20.69
CA ASP A 56 16.71 -3.71 -21.97
C ASP A 56 18.01 -4.55 -22.04
N SER A 57 18.28 -5.14 -23.19
CA SER A 57 19.48 -5.94 -23.45
C SER A 57 20.76 -5.12 -23.32
N ASP A 58 20.68 -3.82 -23.66
CA ASP A 58 21.76 -2.87 -23.41
C ASP A 58 21.62 -2.30 -21.98
N PRO A 59 22.54 -2.60 -21.08
CA PRO A 59 22.49 -2.08 -19.71
C PRO A 59 22.41 -0.55 -19.64
N SER A 60 22.98 0.18 -20.59
CA SER A 60 22.96 1.65 -20.61
C SER A 60 21.57 2.24 -20.88
N GLN A 61 20.63 1.42 -21.38
CA GLN A 61 19.26 1.80 -21.67
C GLN A 61 18.28 1.38 -20.55
N ARG A 62 18.77 0.71 -19.52
CA ARG A 62 17.93 0.33 -18.40
C ARG A 62 17.66 1.54 -17.50
N HIS A 63 16.49 1.58 -16.96
CA HIS A 63 16.02 2.64 -16.06
C HIS A 63 15.39 2.03 -14.83
N LEU A 64 15.58 2.68 -13.70
CA LEU A 64 14.94 2.34 -12.43
C LEU A 64 13.73 3.24 -12.22
N TYR A 65 12.59 2.63 -11.91
CA TYR A 65 11.34 3.30 -11.56
C TYR A 65 10.98 3.02 -10.11
N LEU A 66 10.62 4.06 -9.38
CA LEU A 66 10.10 3.97 -8.02
C LEU A 66 8.69 4.54 -7.97
N PHE A 67 7.76 3.75 -7.45
CA PHE A 67 6.40 4.17 -7.17
C PHE A 67 6.36 4.59 -5.70
N THR A 68 6.22 5.87 -5.45
CA THR A 68 6.45 6.46 -4.13
C THR A 68 5.29 7.31 -3.65
N LEU A 69 5.24 7.51 -2.32
CA LEU A 69 4.48 8.60 -1.73
C LEU A 69 5.44 9.67 -1.22
N HIS A 70 5.21 10.90 -1.63
CA HIS A 70 5.86 12.09 -1.10
C HIS A 70 4.82 12.96 -0.39
N GLN A 71 4.98 13.13 0.91
CA GLN A 71 3.98 13.86 1.75
C GLN A 71 2.54 13.34 1.56
N GLY A 72 2.39 12.01 1.40
CA GLY A 72 1.10 11.36 1.16
C GLY A 72 0.58 11.44 -0.27
N GLN A 73 1.29 12.12 -1.19
CA GLN A 73 0.91 12.21 -2.60
C GLN A 73 1.65 11.19 -3.45
N PRO A 74 0.97 10.49 -4.38
CA PRO A 74 1.60 9.54 -5.27
C PRO A 74 2.53 10.23 -6.26
N GLN A 75 3.76 9.75 -6.35
CA GLN A 75 4.74 10.17 -7.35
C GLN A 75 5.45 8.97 -7.93
N VAL A 76 5.62 8.96 -9.25
CA VAL A 76 6.49 7.99 -9.93
C VAL A 76 7.79 8.67 -10.28
N LEU A 77 8.86 8.15 -9.71
CA LEU A 77 10.22 8.64 -9.92
C LEU A 77 10.96 7.69 -10.85
N TYR A 78 11.86 8.22 -11.67
CA TYR A 78 12.74 7.41 -12.50
C TYR A 78 14.19 7.89 -12.44
N SER A 79 15.12 6.96 -12.61
CA SER A 79 16.55 7.23 -12.76
C SER A 79 17.09 6.46 -13.95
N LYS A 80 18.01 7.08 -14.71
CA LYS A 80 18.75 6.42 -15.79
C LYS A 80 19.90 5.57 -15.27
N ALA A 81 20.22 5.66 -13.97
CA ALA A 81 21.25 4.84 -13.36
C ALA A 81 20.64 3.51 -12.88
N HIS A 82 21.46 2.47 -12.83
CA HIS A 82 21.09 1.18 -12.28
C HIS A 82 21.11 1.17 -10.76
N LEU A 83 20.35 0.27 -10.15
CA LEU A 83 20.44 0.03 -8.72
C LEU A 83 21.84 -0.39 -8.29
N ALA A 84 22.61 -1.05 -9.18
CA ALA A 84 24.01 -1.40 -8.95
C ALA A 84 24.93 -0.17 -8.84
N ASP A 85 24.54 0.95 -9.47
CA ASP A 85 25.26 2.23 -9.43
C ASP A 85 24.72 3.15 -8.33
N SER A 86 24.46 2.60 -7.16
CA SER A 86 23.75 3.26 -6.04
C SER A 86 24.34 4.62 -5.62
N ASP A 87 25.64 4.86 -5.87
CA ASP A 87 26.31 6.12 -5.55
C ASP A 87 25.94 7.27 -6.51
N LYS A 88 25.22 6.97 -7.60
CA LYS A 88 24.87 7.92 -8.66
C LYS A 88 23.38 8.02 -8.91
N LEU A 89 22.55 7.46 -8.03
CA LEU A 89 21.10 7.49 -8.21
C LEU A 89 20.59 8.91 -8.01
N ASP A 90 20.20 9.55 -9.10
CA ASP A 90 19.44 10.79 -9.11
C ASP A 90 18.09 10.53 -9.79
N PHE A 91 17.03 10.68 -9.03
CA PHE A 91 15.68 10.46 -9.49
C PHE A 91 15.06 11.76 -9.96
N LYS A 92 14.19 11.65 -10.93
CA LYS A 92 13.32 12.72 -11.39
C LYS A 92 11.90 12.22 -11.42
N GLU A 93 10.94 13.11 -11.25
CA GLU A 93 9.56 12.76 -11.50
C GLU A 93 9.40 12.38 -12.98
N THR A 94 8.67 11.30 -13.25
CA THR A 94 8.44 10.85 -14.61
C THR A 94 7.56 11.83 -15.38
N GLU A 95 7.92 12.11 -16.62
CA GLU A 95 7.06 12.86 -17.54
C GLU A 95 5.96 11.98 -18.15
N ASN A 96 5.99 10.67 -17.90
CA ASN A 96 4.98 9.75 -18.39
C ASN A 96 3.70 9.90 -17.56
N GLN A 97 2.76 10.65 -18.10
CA GLN A 97 1.47 10.91 -17.46
C GLN A 97 0.62 9.65 -17.27
N GLU A 98 0.74 8.66 -18.15
CA GLU A 98 -0.01 7.40 -18.01
C GLU A 98 0.45 6.62 -16.78
N LEU A 99 1.76 6.56 -16.50
CA LEU A 99 2.29 5.93 -15.29
C LEU A 99 1.86 6.69 -14.05
N SER A 100 1.99 8.01 -14.04
CA SER A 100 1.63 8.84 -12.88
C SER A 100 0.14 8.78 -12.57
N GLN A 101 -0.71 8.90 -13.59
CA GLN A 101 -2.15 8.82 -13.44
C GLN A 101 -2.62 7.41 -13.09
N GLY A 102 -2.03 6.38 -13.71
CA GLY A 102 -2.30 4.98 -13.39
C GLY A 102 -1.98 4.66 -11.95
N PHE A 103 -0.84 5.13 -11.46
CA PHE A 103 -0.44 4.93 -10.07
C PHE A 103 -1.34 5.70 -9.09
N ALA A 104 -1.64 6.97 -9.37
CA ALA A 104 -2.56 7.75 -8.55
C ALA A 104 -3.96 7.12 -8.51
N LYS A 105 -4.44 6.61 -9.64
CA LYS A 105 -5.71 5.90 -9.76
C LYS A 105 -5.69 4.58 -8.99
N TYR A 106 -4.58 3.84 -9.05
CA TYR A 106 -4.39 2.60 -8.30
C TYR A 106 -4.48 2.82 -6.80
N LEU A 107 -3.87 3.90 -6.29
CA LEU A 107 -3.89 4.24 -4.86
C LEU A 107 -5.23 4.84 -4.40
N ASN A 108 -6.03 5.39 -5.31
CA ASN A 108 -7.29 6.06 -5.00
C ASN A 108 -8.44 5.45 -5.82
N PRO A 109 -8.92 4.25 -5.43
CA PRO A 109 -9.96 3.51 -6.16
C PRO A 109 -11.26 4.29 -6.33
N ASP A 110 -11.57 5.25 -5.44
CA ASP A 110 -12.79 6.07 -5.53
C ASP A 110 -12.77 7.07 -6.69
N ASN A 111 -11.61 7.32 -7.31
CA ASN A 111 -11.47 8.12 -8.52
C ASN A 111 -11.62 7.30 -9.82
N ARG A 112 -12.00 6.05 -9.73
CA ARG A 112 -12.40 5.26 -10.91
C ARG A 112 -13.78 5.73 -11.32
N GLU A 113 -13.83 6.68 -12.26
CA GLU A 113 -15.07 7.01 -12.95
C GLU A 113 -15.73 5.72 -13.44
N SER A 114 -17.00 5.54 -13.09
CA SER A 114 -17.88 4.54 -13.67
C SER A 114 -18.05 4.85 -15.17
N GLY A 115 -17.14 4.39 -16.01
CA GLY A 115 -17.19 4.72 -17.41
C GLY A 115 -16.21 3.94 -18.26
N GLN A 116 -16.74 2.92 -18.92
CA GLN A 116 -16.21 2.24 -20.10
C GLN A 116 -14.80 1.61 -19.97
N ALA A 117 -14.81 0.28 -19.95
CA ALA A 117 -13.69 -0.52 -20.36
C ALA A 117 -13.19 -0.03 -21.74
N SER A 118 -12.11 0.71 -21.78
CA SER A 118 -11.30 0.82 -22.96
C SER A 118 -10.44 -0.43 -23.05
N ASP A 119 -10.84 -1.25 -23.99
CA ASP A 119 -10.16 -2.44 -24.46
C ASP A 119 -8.81 -2.01 -25.04
N GLU A 120 -7.74 -2.13 -24.24
CA GLU A 120 -6.36 -2.31 -24.69
C GLU A 120 -5.43 -2.54 -23.47
N GLY A 121 -5.17 -3.80 -23.17
CA GLY A 121 -3.82 -4.28 -22.84
C GLY A 121 -3.24 -4.06 -21.45
N THR A 122 -3.99 -3.61 -20.45
CA THR A 122 -3.50 -3.68 -19.06
C THR A 122 -4.07 -4.94 -18.41
N ILE A 123 -3.23 -5.95 -18.26
CA ILE A 123 -3.59 -7.16 -17.51
C ILE A 123 -3.75 -6.73 -16.05
N ALA A 124 -4.99 -6.55 -15.62
CA ALA A 124 -5.30 -6.34 -14.21
C ALA A 124 -4.75 -7.54 -13.41
N GLY A 125 -3.92 -7.29 -12.40
CA GLY A 125 -3.41 -8.34 -11.55
C GLY A 125 -4.54 -8.97 -10.72
N PRO A 126 -4.38 -10.22 -10.27
CA PRO A 126 -5.40 -10.91 -9.45
C PRO A 126 -5.83 -10.12 -8.20
N SER A 127 -4.94 -9.29 -7.66
CA SER A 127 -5.22 -8.41 -6.52
C SER A 127 -6.15 -7.25 -6.87
N ASP A 128 -6.09 -6.74 -8.11
CA ASP A 128 -6.93 -5.60 -8.54
C ASP A 128 -8.36 -6.07 -8.79
N ILE A 129 -8.53 -7.21 -9.45
CA ILE A 129 -9.84 -7.84 -9.68
C ILE A 129 -10.53 -8.10 -8.34
N ARG A 130 -9.78 -8.59 -7.35
CA ARG A 130 -10.32 -8.85 -6.02
C ARG A 130 -10.69 -7.59 -5.26
N ARG A 131 -9.91 -6.52 -5.38
CA ARG A 131 -10.26 -5.22 -4.79
C ARG A 131 -11.54 -4.65 -5.39
N ASP A 132 -11.72 -4.76 -6.69
CA ASP A 132 -12.94 -4.29 -7.36
C ASP A 132 -14.17 -5.09 -6.89
N HIS A 133 -14.03 -6.40 -6.69
CA HIS A 133 -15.10 -7.21 -6.13
C HIS A 133 -15.42 -6.85 -4.68
N ILE A 134 -14.39 -6.67 -3.84
CA ILE A 134 -14.55 -6.20 -2.47
C ILE A 134 -15.26 -4.84 -2.43
N ALA A 135 -14.91 -3.91 -3.33
CA ALA A 135 -15.55 -2.60 -3.40
C ALA A 135 -17.06 -2.71 -3.68
N GLN A 136 -17.46 -3.60 -4.60
CA GLN A 136 -18.89 -3.87 -4.89
C GLN A 136 -19.61 -4.44 -3.68
N VAL A 137 -18.99 -5.38 -2.97
CA VAL A 137 -19.56 -5.96 -1.74
C VAL A 137 -19.68 -4.91 -0.65
N MET A 138 -18.68 -4.06 -0.48
CA MET A 138 -18.72 -2.97 0.51
C MET A 138 -19.78 -1.93 0.18
N GLU A 139 -20.00 -1.61 -1.09
CA GLU A 139 -21.08 -0.71 -1.51
C GLU A 139 -22.46 -1.29 -1.15
N ALA A 140 -22.68 -2.57 -1.46
CA ALA A 140 -23.93 -3.27 -1.11
C ALA A 140 -24.16 -3.33 0.41
N TYR A 141 -23.11 -3.66 1.16
CA TYR A 141 -23.12 -3.69 2.62
C TYR A 141 -23.44 -2.31 3.21
N ALA A 142 -22.72 -1.28 2.77
CA ALA A 142 -22.92 0.10 3.21
C ALA A 142 -24.38 0.54 3.01
N LYS A 143 -24.95 0.25 1.85
CA LYS A 143 -26.34 0.53 1.51
C LYS A 143 -27.32 -0.22 2.43
N ALA A 144 -27.08 -1.51 2.67
CA ALA A 144 -27.91 -2.32 3.56
C ALA A 144 -27.92 -1.81 5.00
N GLN A 145 -26.76 -1.33 5.48
CA GLN A 145 -26.60 -0.77 6.82
C GLN A 145 -27.02 0.71 6.92
N GLY A 146 -27.32 1.39 5.82
CA GLY A 146 -27.57 2.84 5.80
C GLY A 146 -26.36 3.66 6.24
N GLN A 147 -25.14 3.16 5.99
CA GLN A 147 -23.87 3.75 6.39
C GLN A 147 -23.02 4.10 5.15
N THR A 148 -22.00 4.91 5.34
CA THR A 148 -21.02 5.23 4.31
C THR A 148 -19.62 4.77 4.77
N TYR A 149 -18.91 4.10 3.88
CA TYR A 149 -17.53 3.65 4.10
C TYR A 149 -16.61 4.20 3.01
N GLN A 150 -15.39 4.49 3.38
CA GLN A 150 -14.34 4.94 2.47
C GLN A 150 -13.18 3.95 2.48
N ALA A 151 -12.68 3.61 1.29
CA ALA A 151 -11.49 2.78 1.18
C ALA A 151 -10.26 3.55 1.66
N ALA A 152 -9.47 2.92 2.53
CA ALA A 152 -8.22 3.46 3.01
C ALA A 152 -7.06 2.95 2.17
N THR A 153 -6.18 3.86 1.80
CA THR A 153 -4.88 3.58 1.18
C THR A 153 -3.80 4.36 1.95
N PRO A 154 -2.51 4.10 1.72
CA PRO A 154 -1.45 4.92 2.32
C PRO A 154 -1.54 6.42 1.98
N ALA A 155 -2.25 6.77 0.91
CA ALA A 155 -2.43 8.15 0.44
C ALA A 155 -3.69 8.84 1.00
N THR A 156 -4.63 8.07 1.60
CA THR A 156 -5.87 8.63 2.14
C THR A 156 -5.68 9.13 3.57
N ALA A 157 -6.27 10.31 3.86
CA ALA A 157 -6.26 10.88 5.21
C ALA A 157 -7.54 10.47 5.96
N LEU A 158 -7.66 9.19 6.30
CA LEU A 158 -8.77 8.66 7.08
C LEU A 158 -8.35 8.41 8.52
N SER A 159 -9.29 8.45 9.45
CA SER A 159 -9.02 8.20 10.87
C SER A 159 -10.07 7.29 11.50
N TYR A 160 -9.61 6.54 12.51
CA TYR A 160 -10.41 5.71 13.39
C TYR A 160 -10.15 6.16 14.83
N TYR A 161 -11.13 6.80 15.47
CA TYR A 161 -10.97 7.44 16.79
C TYR A 161 -9.65 8.23 16.89
N ASP A 162 -9.41 9.13 15.93
CA ASP A 162 -8.22 9.98 15.79
C ASP A 162 -6.90 9.25 15.45
N LEU A 163 -6.90 7.94 15.31
CA LEU A 163 -5.75 7.19 14.81
C LEU A 163 -5.75 7.15 13.27
N ALA A 164 -4.63 7.46 12.65
CA ALA A 164 -4.50 7.42 11.19
C ALA A 164 -4.66 5.99 10.65
N VAL A 165 -5.48 5.84 9.61
CA VAL A 165 -5.70 4.58 8.89
C VAL A 165 -5.00 4.66 7.52
N PRO A 166 -4.19 3.66 7.13
CA PRO A 166 -3.99 2.38 7.80
C PRO A 166 -2.90 2.38 8.88
N ASP A 167 -2.03 3.37 8.90
CA ASP A 167 -0.71 3.31 9.52
C ASP A 167 -0.78 3.11 11.05
N GLN A 168 -1.38 4.05 11.79
CA GLN A 168 -1.43 3.93 13.24
C GLN A 168 -2.34 2.77 13.69
N VAL A 169 -3.46 2.59 13.01
CA VAL A 169 -4.42 1.53 13.34
C VAL A 169 -3.80 0.15 13.22
N LEU A 170 -3.12 -0.14 12.11
CA LEU A 170 -2.53 -1.47 11.89
C LEU A 170 -1.24 -1.69 12.69
N ASN A 171 -0.47 -0.63 12.96
CA ASN A 171 0.73 -0.76 13.80
C ASN A 171 0.42 -1.11 15.26
N GLN A 172 -0.78 -0.79 15.72
CA GLN A 172 -1.22 -1.00 17.10
C GLN A 172 -2.32 -2.06 17.21
N ALA A 173 -2.50 -2.88 16.17
CA ALA A 173 -3.60 -3.82 16.09
C ALA A 173 -3.33 -5.13 16.83
N GLN A 174 -4.37 -5.61 17.50
CA GLN A 174 -4.55 -6.99 17.90
C GLN A 174 -5.69 -7.61 17.11
N VAL A 175 -5.59 -8.90 16.82
CA VAL A 175 -6.64 -9.70 16.22
C VAL A 175 -7.01 -10.81 17.21
N ASP A 176 -8.29 -10.83 17.63
CA ASP A 176 -8.82 -11.79 18.61
C ASP A 176 -7.94 -11.86 19.89
N GLY A 177 -7.45 -10.71 20.34
CA GLY A 177 -6.62 -10.56 21.54
C GLY A 177 -5.14 -10.89 21.38
N GLN A 178 -4.67 -11.16 20.15
CA GLN A 178 -3.26 -11.43 19.87
C GLN A 178 -2.66 -10.29 19.03
N ALA A 179 -1.49 -9.81 19.40
CA ALA A 179 -0.76 -8.84 18.61
C ALA A 179 -0.56 -9.36 17.18
N ALA A 180 -0.81 -8.51 16.19
CA ALA A 180 -0.74 -8.86 14.78
C ALA A 180 0.17 -7.91 14.00
N SER A 181 0.67 -8.39 12.87
CA SER A 181 1.35 -7.61 11.87
C SER A 181 0.61 -7.69 10.53
N PHE A 182 0.76 -6.66 9.71
CA PHE A 182 0.01 -6.54 8.48
C PHE A 182 0.93 -6.10 7.36
N GLN A 183 0.76 -6.71 6.20
CA GLN A 183 1.41 -6.30 4.97
C GLN A 183 0.38 -5.63 4.07
N PHE A 184 0.60 -4.35 3.74
CA PHE A 184 -0.33 -3.55 2.97
C PHE A 184 0.42 -2.58 2.06
N TYR A 185 0.22 -2.65 0.74
CA TYR A 185 0.95 -1.86 -0.26
C TYR A 185 2.49 -1.90 -0.06
N GLY A 186 3.04 -3.07 0.21
CA GLY A 186 4.47 -3.23 0.48
C GLY A 186 4.95 -2.74 1.87
N MET A 187 4.07 -2.14 2.67
CA MET A 187 4.37 -1.74 4.04
C MET A 187 4.19 -2.91 5.00
N GLN A 188 5.13 -3.08 5.92
CA GLN A 188 4.99 -3.96 7.06
C GLN A 188 4.58 -3.13 8.28
N LEU A 189 3.37 -3.32 8.76
CA LEU A 189 2.77 -2.62 9.89
C LEU A 189 2.60 -3.58 11.07
N GLY A 190 2.94 -3.13 12.28
CA GLY A 190 2.98 -4.01 13.46
C GLY A 190 4.23 -4.89 13.52
N LYS A 191 4.41 -5.57 14.67
CA LYS A 191 5.54 -6.48 14.92
C LYS A 191 5.00 -7.72 15.63
N SER A 192 4.71 -8.76 14.86
CA SER A 192 4.22 -10.03 15.41
C SER A 192 4.43 -11.15 14.39
N ASP A 193 4.55 -12.37 14.88
CA ASP A 193 4.57 -13.58 14.04
C ASP A 193 3.19 -13.89 13.46
N LEU A 194 2.10 -13.34 14.06
CA LEU A 194 0.76 -13.39 13.51
C LEU A 194 0.65 -12.34 12.38
N SER A 195 0.92 -12.75 11.14
CA SER A 195 0.98 -11.85 10.01
C SER A 195 -0.19 -12.06 9.03
N TYR A 196 -0.76 -10.95 8.58
CA TYR A 196 -1.82 -10.89 7.59
C TYR A 196 -1.40 -10.07 6.36
N GLU A 197 -1.78 -10.52 5.19
CA GLU A 197 -1.72 -9.74 3.95
C GLU A 197 -3.06 -8.99 3.78
N VAL A 198 -3.01 -7.68 3.73
CA VAL A 198 -4.21 -6.84 3.60
C VAL A 198 -4.53 -6.62 2.12
N THR A 199 -5.74 -7.00 1.71
CA THR A 199 -6.25 -6.76 0.36
C THR A 199 -6.94 -5.41 0.26
N ALA A 200 -7.77 -5.06 1.25
CA ALA A 200 -8.48 -3.78 1.31
C ALA A 200 -8.83 -3.42 2.76
N ILE A 201 -8.95 -2.12 3.02
CA ILE A 201 -9.41 -1.58 4.30
C ILE A 201 -10.47 -0.52 4.01
N TYR A 202 -11.53 -0.53 4.80
CA TYR A 202 -12.59 0.46 4.75
C TYR A 202 -12.82 1.07 6.13
N VAL A 203 -13.05 2.37 6.15
CA VAL A 203 -13.37 3.11 7.36
C VAL A 203 -14.76 3.70 7.21
N ARG A 204 -15.61 3.52 8.22
CA ARG A 204 -16.91 4.16 8.26
C ARG A 204 -16.73 5.68 8.40
N GLN A 205 -17.58 6.45 7.73
CA GLN A 205 -17.44 7.91 7.64
C GLN A 205 -17.36 8.63 9.00
N ASP A 206 -17.98 8.06 10.04
CA ASP A 206 -17.91 8.60 11.41
C ASP A 206 -16.61 8.24 12.16
N GLY A 207 -15.70 7.50 11.52
CA GLY A 207 -14.42 7.08 12.11
C GLY A 207 -14.54 6.06 13.25
N LYS A 208 -15.67 5.36 13.39
CA LYS A 208 -15.94 4.45 14.52
C LYS A 208 -15.97 2.97 14.14
N GLN A 209 -15.64 2.66 12.91
CA GLN A 209 -15.55 1.27 12.45
C GLN A 209 -14.50 1.15 11.36
N VAL A 210 -13.70 0.12 11.43
CA VAL A 210 -12.76 -0.30 10.38
C VAL A 210 -13.05 -1.74 10.01
N ILE A 211 -13.13 -2.01 8.72
CA ILE A 211 -13.27 -3.35 8.16
C ILE A 211 -12.06 -3.61 7.28
N ALA A 212 -11.30 -4.67 7.57
CA ALA A 212 -10.14 -5.08 6.78
C ALA A 212 -10.36 -6.47 6.16
N PHE A 213 -10.17 -6.55 4.86
CA PHE A 213 -10.17 -7.78 4.08
C PHE A 213 -8.73 -8.29 3.99
N VAL A 214 -8.45 -9.42 4.60
CA VAL A 214 -7.08 -9.91 4.77
C VAL A 214 -6.95 -11.38 4.40
N LYS A 215 -5.71 -11.81 4.14
CA LYS A 215 -5.35 -13.21 3.96
C LYS A 215 -4.27 -13.62 4.94
N ARG A 216 -4.31 -14.89 5.35
CA ARG A 216 -3.27 -15.54 6.12
C ARG A 216 -3.20 -17.01 5.70
N HIS A 217 -2.01 -17.49 5.30
CA HIS A 217 -1.81 -18.87 4.82
C HIS A 217 -2.83 -19.29 3.75
N ASN A 218 -3.08 -18.42 2.77
CA ASN A 218 -4.09 -18.59 1.71
C ASN A 218 -5.56 -18.67 2.16
N HIS A 219 -5.86 -18.45 3.44
CA HIS A 219 -7.22 -18.30 3.92
C HIS A 219 -7.60 -16.83 4.02
N ALA A 220 -8.80 -16.50 3.58
CA ALA A 220 -9.35 -15.15 3.65
C ALA A 220 -10.06 -14.94 4.99
N TYR A 221 -9.89 -13.74 5.54
CA TYR A 221 -10.55 -13.31 6.78
C TYR A 221 -11.06 -11.89 6.61
N ILE A 222 -12.12 -11.58 7.33
CA ILE A 222 -12.58 -10.21 7.50
C ILE A 222 -12.39 -9.84 8.95
N LEU A 223 -11.65 -8.77 9.17
CA LEU A 223 -11.37 -8.24 10.49
C LEU A 223 -12.18 -6.96 10.70
N GLU A 224 -12.81 -6.83 11.83
CA GLU A 224 -13.64 -5.69 12.18
C GLU A 224 -13.20 -5.09 13.52
N ALA A 225 -13.04 -3.77 13.57
CA ALA A 225 -12.81 -3.02 14.79
C ALA A 225 -13.91 -1.97 14.95
N THR A 226 -14.61 -2.00 16.09
CA THR A 226 -15.70 -1.06 16.45
C THR A 226 -15.50 -0.44 17.82
N ALA A 227 -14.65 -1.04 18.67
CA ALA A 227 -14.36 -0.54 19.99
C ALA A 227 -13.34 0.60 19.94
N GLN A 228 -13.54 1.60 20.77
CA GLN A 228 -12.53 2.65 20.94
C GLN A 228 -11.18 2.04 21.33
N PRO A 229 -10.06 2.52 20.76
CA PRO A 229 -8.73 2.11 21.20
C PRO A 229 -8.56 2.30 22.70
N ASP A 230 -7.78 1.42 23.32
CA ASP A 230 -7.49 1.51 24.74
C ASP A 230 -6.60 2.71 25.09
N GLN A 231 -6.22 2.86 26.37
CA GLN A 231 -5.39 3.96 26.85
C GLN A 231 -3.97 3.97 26.26
N GLU A 232 -3.51 2.81 25.77
CA GLU A 232 -2.22 2.65 25.11
C GLU A 232 -2.34 2.84 23.58
N GLY A 233 -3.54 3.12 23.09
CA GLY A 233 -3.85 3.31 21.67
C GLY A 233 -3.99 1.99 20.91
N GLN A 234 -4.13 0.86 21.61
CA GLN A 234 -4.25 -0.44 21.00
C GLN A 234 -5.63 -0.63 20.36
N VAL A 235 -5.64 -1.11 19.11
CA VAL A 235 -6.85 -1.35 18.32
C VAL A 235 -7.17 -2.84 18.33
N SER A 236 -8.36 -3.21 18.80
CA SER A 236 -8.82 -4.59 18.83
C SER A 236 -9.67 -4.92 17.61
N PHE A 237 -9.15 -5.74 16.74
CA PHE A 237 -9.90 -6.37 15.66
C PHE A 237 -10.45 -7.73 16.11
N GLN A 238 -11.63 -8.03 15.63
CA GLN A 238 -12.26 -9.35 15.74
C GLN A 238 -12.49 -9.93 14.36
N THR A 239 -12.31 -11.24 14.23
CA THR A 239 -12.68 -11.95 13.01
C THR A 239 -14.21 -12.00 12.92
N THR A 240 -14.78 -11.49 11.82
CA THR A 240 -16.21 -11.55 11.57
C THR A 240 -16.56 -12.62 10.56
N GLN A 241 -17.73 -13.26 10.76
CA GLN A 241 -18.33 -14.23 9.84
C GLN A 241 -19.58 -13.65 9.17
N ASN A 242 -19.67 -12.32 9.06
CA ASN A 242 -20.81 -11.69 8.40
C ASN A 242 -20.93 -12.17 6.95
N PRO A 243 -22.03 -12.88 6.60
CA PRO A 243 -22.16 -13.49 5.27
C PRO A 243 -22.22 -12.46 4.14
N GLU A 244 -22.72 -11.25 4.39
CA GLU A 244 -22.75 -10.19 3.38
C GLU A 244 -21.34 -9.75 3.00
N LEU A 245 -20.42 -9.69 3.98
CA LEU A 245 -19.02 -9.33 3.74
C LEU A 245 -18.20 -10.53 3.23
N MET A 246 -18.52 -11.74 3.70
CA MET A 246 -17.79 -12.95 3.28
C MET A 246 -17.94 -13.24 1.78
N SER A 247 -19.04 -12.79 1.16
CA SER A 247 -19.23 -12.89 -0.30
C SER A 247 -18.15 -12.17 -1.12
N ALA A 248 -17.36 -11.31 -0.49
CA ALA A 248 -16.21 -10.65 -1.13
C ALA A 248 -15.08 -11.64 -1.52
N PHE A 249 -15.13 -12.86 -1.01
CA PHE A 249 -14.13 -13.89 -1.27
C PHE A 249 -14.65 -15.03 -2.16
N ASP A 250 -15.95 -14.99 -2.54
CA ASP A 250 -16.56 -15.92 -3.51
C ASP A 250 -16.20 -15.48 -4.96
#